data_fc1400bd9ce038fed88d5a9acfa86efd
#
_entry.id   fc1400bd9ce038fed88d5a9acfa86efd
#
_cell.length_a   1.000
_cell.length_b   1.000
_cell.length_c   1.000
_cell.angle_alpha   90.00
_cell.angle_beta   90.00
_cell.angle_gamma   90.00
#
_symmetry.space_group_name_H-M   'P 1'
#
loop_
_entity.id
_entity.type
_entity.pdbx_description
1 polymer ?
#
loop_
_entity_poly.entity_id
_entity_poly.type
_entity_poly.pdbx_seq_one_letter_code
_entity_poly.pdbx_strand_id
1 'polypeptide(L)'
;MILLALTSNRGSRDFQYFSDKQQTRLFEEVINTAQTWAENPLEQLMFVVGATQGEMFIDVRRVAPKSFLLVPGVGAQGGSLESVAKYGMIEGECGLLVNSSRGIIYASSGEDFAEAAEREAAKLRDQMSELLEKAK
;
A
#
# COMPACT_ATOMS: atom_id res chain seq x y z
N MET A 1 -15.01 -3.78 1.39
CA MET A 1 -14.17 -4.92 1.85
C MET A 1 -12.70 -4.60 1.57
N ILE A 2 -11.78 -4.99 2.45
CA ILE A 2 -10.33 -4.82 2.23
C ILE A 2 -9.72 -6.22 2.12
N LEU A 3 -9.14 -6.54 0.97
CA LEU A 3 -8.58 -7.85 0.67
C LEU A 3 -7.04 -7.81 0.66
N LEU A 4 -6.40 -8.77 1.34
CA LEU A 4 -4.94 -8.92 1.30
C LEU A 4 -4.52 -9.50 -0.05
N ALA A 5 -3.78 -8.72 -0.85
CA ALA A 5 -3.30 -9.13 -2.16
C ALA A 5 -1.81 -9.47 -2.15
N LEU A 6 -0.95 -8.55 -1.66
CA LEU A 6 0.50 -8.75 -1.68
C LEU A 6 1.12 -8.32 -0.35
N THR A 7 1.89 -9.21 0.26
CA THR A 7 2.57 -8.97 1.54
C THR A 7 4.06 -8.64 1.37
N SER A 8 4.65 -8.01 2.41
CA SER A 8 6.06 -7.60 2.41
C SER A 8 7.04 -8.64 2.96
N ASN A 9 6.56 -9.73 3.56
CA ASN A 9 7.40 -10.74 4.18
C ASN A 9 8.08 -11.65 3.13
N ARG A 10 9.23 -12.24 3.49
CA ARG A 10 10.00 -13.13 2.58
C ARG A 10 9.17 -14.27 2.02
N GLY A 11 8.29 -14.89 2.83
CA GLY A 11 7.43 -15.99 2.42
C GLY A 11 6.39 -15.63 1.34
N SER A 12 6.19 -14.35 1.03
CA SER A 12 5.34 -13.94 -0.10
C SER A 12 5.85 -14.51 -1.43
N ARG A 13 7.17 -14.68 -1.56
CA ARG A 13 7.80 -15.21 -2.78
C ARG A 13 7.49 -16.68 -3.02
N ASP A 14 7.15 -17.43 -1.98
CA ASP A 14 6.90 -18.86 -2.07
C ASP A 14 5.58 -19.16 -2.81
N PHE A 15 4.59 -18.25 -2.69
CA PHE A 15 3.26 -18.45 -3.26
C PHE A 15 2.75 -17.27 -4.07
N GLN A 16 2.85 -16.03 -3.55
CA GLN A 16 2.19 -14.87 -4.17
C GLN A 16 2.79 -14.50 -5.53
N TYR A 17 4.05 -14.86 -5.77
CA TYR A 17 4.76 -14.67 -7.04
C TYR A 17 4.71 -15.88 -7.97
N PHE A 18 4.09 -16.99 -7.54
CA PHE A 18 3.90 -18.13 -8.42
C PHE A 18 3.02 -17.73 -9.59
N SER A 19 3.46 -18.09 -10.82
CA SER A 19 2.76 -17.73 -12.06
C SER A 19 2.12 -18.95 -12.70
N ASP A 20 1.01 -18.74 -13.35
CA ASP A 20 0.35 -19.71 -14.21
C ASP A 20 1.05 -19.84 -15.58
N LYS A 21 0.46 -20.59 -16.50
CA LYS A 21 0.97 -20.75 -17.87
C LYS A 21 0.91 -19.46 -18.70
N GLN A 22 0.03 -18.54 -18.35
CA GLN A 22 -0.16 -17.22 -18.95
C GLN A 22 0.76 -16.15 -18.33
N GLN A 23 1.66 -16.53 -17.42
CA GLN A 23 2.54 -15.64 -16.64
C GLN A 23 1.80 -14.68 -15.70
N THR A 24 0.54 -14.99 -15.36
CA THR A 24 -0.21 -14.25 -14.34
C THR A 24 0.23 -14.74 -12.96
N ARG A 25 0.67 -13.83 -12.09
CA ARG A 25 1.09 -14.18 -10.73
C ARG A 25 -0.13 -14.35 -9.82
N LEU A 26 0.00 -15.17 -8.78
CA LEU A 26 -1.11 -15.47 -7.88
C LEU A 26 -1.73 -14.21 -7.27
N PHE A 27 -0.92 -13.22 -6.86
CA PHE A 27 -1.47 -11.98 -6.32
C PHE A 27 -2.29 -11.18 -7.36
N GLU A 28 -1.89 -11.21 -8.63
CA GLU A 28 -2.62 -10.57 -9.74
C GLU A 28 -3.95 -11.29 -9.99
N GLU A 29 -3.93 -12.62 -9.97
CA GLU A 29 -5.15 -13.42 -10.10
C GLU A 29 -6.13 -13.20 -8.94
N VAL A 30 -5.63 -13.08 -7.70
CA VAL A 30 -6.45 -12.74 -6.53
C VAL A 30 -7.14 -11.39 -6.72
N ILE A 31 -6.42 -10.37 -7.21
CA ILE A 31 -6.98 -9.05 -7.48
C ILE A 31 -8.04 -9.13 -8.59
N ASN A 32 -7.71 -9.76 -9.72
CA ASN A 32 -8.61 -9.89 -10.87
C ASN A 32 -9.90 -10.63 -10.47
N THR A 33 -9.78 -11.77 -9.81
CA THR A 33 -10.93 -12.58 -9.37
C THR A 33 -11.80 -11.81 -8.37
N ALA A 34 -11.19 -11.15 -7.37
CA ALA A 34 -11.94 -10.40 -6.37
C ALA A 34 -12.78 -9.26 -7.00
N GLN A 35 -12.27 -8.61 -8.03
CA GLN A 35 -13.01 -7.57 -8.74
C GLN A 35 -14.28 -8.11 -9.42
N THR A 36 -14.33 -9.40 -9.78
CA THR A 36 -15.52 -10.01 -10.37
C THR A 36 -16.63 -10.31 -9.36
N TRP A 37 -16.32 -10.30 -8.06
CA TRP A 37 -17.30 -10.60 -7.00
C TRP A 37 -18.15 -9.39 -6.61
N ALA A 38 -17.71 -8.20 -6.97
CA ALA A 38 -18.35 -6.95 -6.58
C ALA A 38 -19.11 -6.34 -7.76
N GLU A 39 -20.33 -5.82 -7.51
CA GLU A 39 -21.10 -5.08 -8.51
C GLU A 39 -20.42 -3.76 -8.89
N ASN A 40 -19.81 -3.09 -7.89
CA ASN A 40 -19.02 -1.88 -8.07
C ASN A 40 -17.67 -2.02 -7.35
N PRO A 41 -16.65 -2.65 -7.99
CA PRO A 41 -15.38 -2.96 -7.36
C PRO A 41 -14.65 -1.73 -6.80
N LEU A 42 -14.74 -0.58 -7.46
CA LEU A 42 -14.03 0.64 -7.06
C LEU A 42 -14.56 1.23 -5.74
N GLU A 43 -15.83 1.04 -5.44
CA GLU A 43 -16.45 1.51 -4.18
C GLU A 43 -16.42 0.44 -3.09
N GLN A 44 -16.44 -0.84 -3.47
CA GLN A 44 -16.64 -1.94 -2.55
C GLN A 44 -15.36 -2.65 -2.14
N LEU A 45 -14.26 -2.49 -2.93
CA LEU A 45 -13.00 -3.20 -2.72
C LEU A 45 -11.81 -2.26 -2.55
N MET A 46 -10.97 -2.59 -1.58
CA MET A 46 -9.61 -2.10 -1.42
C MET A 46 -8.67 -3.30 -1.36
N PHE A 47 -7.42 -3.10 -1.73
CA PHE A 47 -6.40 -4.14 -1.63
C PHE A 47 -5.28 -3.74 -0.69
N VAL A 48 -4.81 -4.69 0.13
CA VAL A 48 -3.61 -4.48 0.96
C VAL A 48 -2.38 -4.87 0.14
N VAL A 49 -1.45 -3.93 0.01
CA VAL A 49 -0.17 -4.12 -0.71
C VAL A 49 0.98 -3.61 0.15
N GLY A 50 1.91 -4.49 0.52
CA GLY A 50 3.03 -4.14 1.39
C GLY A 50 4.02 -3.15 0.74
N ALA A 51 4.52 -2.20 1.52
CA ALA A 51 5.34 -1.07 1.07
C ALA A 51 6.80 -1.41 0.72
N THR A 52 7.32 -2.59 1.07
CA THR A 52 8.77 -2.87 1.03
C THR A 52 9.35 -3.06 -0.37
N GLN A 53 8.53 -3.17 -1.39
CA GLN A 53 8.94 -3.32 -2.78
C GLN A 53 8.15 -2.32 -3.64
N GLY A 54 8.56 -1.05 -3.63
CA GLY A 54 7.83 0.04 -4.29
C GLY A 54 7.55 -0.21 -5.77
N GLU A 55 8.48 -0.81 -6.52
CA GLU A 55 8.29 -1.12 -7.94
C GLU A 55 7.16 -2.12 -8.23
N MET A 56 6.79 -2.96 -7.25
CA MET A 56 5.66 -3.89 -7.37
C MET A 56 4.31 -3.17 -7.52
N PHE A 57 4.23 -1.91 -7.11
CA PHE A 57 3.03 -1.11 -7.34
C PHE A 57 2.74 -0.90 -8.83
N ILE A 58 3.74 -0.94 -9.71
CA ILE A 58 3.54 -0.91 -11.17
C ILE A 58 2.67 -2.09 -11.60
N ASP A 59 3.02 -3.28 -11.13
CA ASP A 59 2.28 -4.50 -11.47
C ASP A 59 0.89 -4.53 -10.83
N VAL A 60 0.78 -4.08 -9.58
CA VAL A 60 -0.51 -3.95 -8.90
C VAL A 60 -1.42 -2.95 -9.64
N ARG A 61 -0.89 -1.79 -10.06
CA ARG A 61 -1.65 -0.78 -10.80
C ARG A 61 -2.08 -1.25 -12.19
N ARG A 62 -1.33 -2.17 -12.82
CA ARG A 62 -1.74 -2.80 -14.08
C ARG A 62 -3.06 -3.57 -13.94
N VAL A 63 -3.28 -4.28 -12.82
CA VAL A 63 -4.49 -5.09 -12.57
C VAL A 63 -5.54 -4.38 -11.72
N ALA A 64 -5.16 -3.35 -10.98
CA ALA A 64 -6.03 -2.53 -10.14
C ALA A 64 -5.77 -1.03 -10.33
N PRO A 65 -5.98 -0.48 -11.56
CA PRO A 65 -5.52 0.87 -11.91
C PRO A 65 -6.17 1.97 -11.07
N LYS A 66 -7.40 1.80 -10.63
CA LYS A 66 -8.19 2.79 -9.88
C LYS A 66 -8.61 2.35 -8.48
N SER A 67 -8.27 1.14 -8.06
CA SER A 67 -8.63 0.65 -6.72
C SER A 67 -7.83 1.38 -5.65
N PHE A 68 -8.46 1.66 -4.51
CA PHE A 68 -7.77 2.18 -3.33
C PHE A 68 -6.86 1.09 -2.73
N LEU A 69 -5.63 1.46 -2.37
CA LEU A 69 -4.66 0.52 -1.77
C LEU A 69 -4.37 0.90 -0.32
N LEU A 70 -4.52 -0.05 0.59
CA LEU A 70 -4.00 0.04 1.95
C LEU A 70 -2.54 -0.44 1.94
N VAL A 71 -1.63 0.43 2.34
CA VAL A 71 -0.18 0.22 2.19
C VAL A 71 0.49 0.20 3.56
N PRO A 72 0.60 -0.97 4.21
CA PRO A 72 1.33 -1.11 5.46
C PRO A 72 2.84 -1.27 5.23
N GLY A 73 3.64 -0.88 6.23
CA GLY A 73 5.07 -1.14 6.27
C GLY A 73 5.95 0.00 5.79
N VAL A 74 5.40 1.18 5.59
CA VAL A 74 6.19 2.41 5.35
C VAL A 74 6.99 2.77 6.61
N GLY A 75 8.24 3.16 6.45
CA GLY A 75 9.16 3.53 7.52
C GLY A 75 9.72 2.33 8.27
N ALA A 76 9.16 1.95 9.40
CA ALA A 76 9.70 0.94 10.33
C ALA A 76 9.97 -0.46 9.72
N GLN A 77 9.41 -0.79 8.56
CA GLN A 77 9.68 -2.03 7.82
C GLN A 77 10.56 -1.83 6.58
N GLY A 78 11.12 -0.62 6.39
CA GLY A 78 11.99 -0.30 5.26
C GLY A 78 11.26 0.09 3.98
N GLY A 79 9.93 0.24 4.00
CA GLY A 79 9.19 0.77 2.85
C GLY A 79 9.44 2.27 2.68
N SER A 80 9.83 2.69 1.48
CA SER A 80 9.99 4.11 1.13
C SER A 80 8.65 4.70 0.73
N LEU A 81 8.27 5.81 1.39
CA LEU A 81 7.06 6.56 1.06
C LEU A 81 7.12 7.12 -0.36
N GLU A 82 8.28 7.63 -0.77
CA GLU A 82 8.52 8.20 -2.10
C GLU A 82 8.32 7.14 -3.19
N SER A 83 8.86 5.92 -3.00
CA SER A 83 8.68 4.83 -3.95
C SER A 83 7.22 4.39 -4.03
N VAL A 84 6.55 4.28 -2.88
CA VAL A 84 5.11 3.93 -2.83
C VAL A 84 4.28 5.00 -3.55
N ALA A 85 4.54 6.28 -3.30
CA ALA A 85 3.84 7.37 -3.97
C ALA A 85 4.11 7.38 -5.48
N LYS A 86 5.39 7.29 -5.88
CA LYS A 86 5.81 7.32 -7.29
C LYS A 86 5.12 6.27 -8.15
N TYR A 87 4.98 5.04 -7.63
CA TYR A 87 4.48 3.91 -8.41
C TYR A 87 3.05 3.49 -8.04
N GLY A 88 2.57 3.93 -6.88
CA GLY A 88 1.28 3.51 -6.35
C GLY A 88 0.17 4.56 -6.40
N MET A 89 0.48 5.85 -6.54
CA MET A 89 -0.56 6.88 -6.69
C MET A 89 -1.32 6.73 -8.00
N ILE A 90 -2.58 7.12 -7.99
CA ILE A 90 -3.40 7.29 -9.21
C ILE A 90 -3.17 8.71 -9.70
N GLU A 91 -2.96 8.89 -11.01
CA GLU A 91 -2.77 10.20 -11.62
C GLU A 91 -3.96 11.14 -11.31
N GLY A 92 -3.67 12.31 -10.77
CA GLY A 92 -4.68 13.29 -10.34
C GLY A 92 -5.42 12.94 -9.05
N GLU A 93 -5.18 11.75 -8.48
CA GLU A 93 -5.79 11.27 -7.24
C GLU A 93 -4.75 10.62 -6.34
N CYS A 94 -5.01 10.53 -5.03
CA CYS A 94 -4.10 9.81 -4.13
C CYS A 94 -4.16 8.28 -4.34
N GLY A 95 -5.33 7.69 -4.17
CA GLY A 95 -5.56 6.24 -4.29
C GLY A 95 -4.82 5.36 -3.28
N LEU A 96 -4.20 5.95 -2.25
CA LEU A 96 -3.39 5.26 -1.24
C LEU A 96 -3.86 5.60 0.17
N LEU A 97 -3.91 4.60 1.04
CA LEU A 97 -4.04 4.74 2.49
C LEU A 97 -2.78 4.15 3.14
N VAL A 98 -1.82 5.01 3.46
CA VAL A 98 -0.53 4.61 4.04
C VAL A 98 -0.67 4.33 5.53
N ASN A 99 -0.14 3.19 5.98
CA ASN A 99 -0.19 2.78 7.39
C ASN A 99 1.23 2.55 7.95
N SER A 100 1.57 3.25 9.04
CA SER A 100 2.84 3.15 9.76
C SER A 100 2.63 2.91 11.26
N SER A 101 2.05 1.75 11.61
CA SER A 101 1.68 1.44 13.02
C SER A 101 2.85 1.56 13.98
N ARG A 102 3.96 0.86 13.74
CA ARG A 102 5.13 0.86 14.65
C ARG A 102 5.82 2.22 14.69
N GLY A 103 5.92 2.92 13.57
CA GLY A 103 6.51 4.25 13.51
C GLY A 103 5.72 5.30 14.30
N ILE A 104 4.41 5.12 14.42
CA ILE A 104 3.53 6.05 15.14
C ILE A 104 3.35 5.60 16.59
N ILE A 105 2.89 4.36 16.83
CA ILE A 105 2.50 3.91 18.17
C ILE A 105 3.69 3.80 19.12
N TYR A 106 4.86 3.42 18.61
CA TYR A 106 6.09 3.25 19.41
C TYR A 106 7.11 4.36 19.17
N ALA A 107 6.66 5.55 18.81
CA ALA A 107 7.50 6.72 18.63
C ALA A 107 8.19 7.17 19.93
N SER A 108 7.55 6.94 21.07
CA SER A 108 8.10 7.09 22.42
C SER A 108 7.57 6.00 23.34
N SER A 109 8.35 5.64 24.35
CA SER A 109 7.94 4.79 25.49
C SER A 109 7.79 5.58 26.80
N GLY A 110 7.96 6.90 26.77
CA GLY A 110 7.83 7.81 27.89
C GLY A 110 6.42 8.34 28.10
N GLU A 111 6.27 9.28 29.04
CA GLU A 111 4.99 9.94 29.33
C GLU A 111 4.48 10.78 28.13
N ASP A 112 5.37 11.17 27.22
CA ASP A 112 5.09 11.92 26.00
C ASP A 112 4.64 11.05 24.82
N PHE A 113 4.20 9.81 25.06
CA PHE A 113 3.87 8.85 23.99
C PHE A 113 2.80 9.35 23.01
N ALA A 114 1.81 10.09 23.50
CA ALA A 114 0.72 10.61 22.70
C ALA A 114 1.20 11.72 21.76
N GLU A 115 1.95 12.68 22.28
CA GLU A 115 2.52 13.79 21.51
C GLU A 115 3.58 13.29 20.52
N ALA A 116 4.35 12.27 20.89
CA ALA A 116 5.30 11.63 19.98
C ALA A 116 4.59 10.93 18.81
N ALA A 117 3.51 10.21 19.08
CA ALA A 117 2.68 9.58 18.05
C ALA A 117 2.04 10.62 17.10
N GLU A 118 1.51 11.72 17.64
CA GLU A 118 0.95 12.83 16.87
C GLU A 118 2.01 13.43 15.93
N ARG A 119 3.22 13.72 16.45
CA ARG A 119 4.32 14.26 15.63
C ARG A 119 4.69 13.35 14.46
N GLU A 120 4.80 12.04 14.69
CA GLU A 120 5.14 11.10 13.63
C GLU A 120 4.01 10.92 12.61
N ALA A 121 2.76 10.93 13.05
CA ALA A 121 1.60 10.91 12.15
C ALA A 121 1.54 12.20 11.30
N ALA A 122 1.80 13.36 11.90
CA ALA A 122 1.85 14.64 11.21
C ALA A 122 2.96 14.68 10.15
N LYS A 123 4.17 14.19 10.47
CA LYS A 123 5.27 14.09 9.49
C LYS A 123 4.87 13.25 8.27
N LEU A 124 4.25 12.10 8.49
CA LEU A 124 3.81 11.23 7.40
C LEU A 124 2.74 11.90 6.52
N ARG A 125 1.78 12.58 7.15
CA ARG A 125 0.75 13.37 6.46
C ARG A 125 1.39 14.45 5.59
N ASP A 126 2.34 15.21 6.14
CA ASP A 126 2.96 16.34 5.44
C ASP A 126 3.81 15.86 4.26
N GLN A 127 4.57 14.77 4.44
CA GLN A 127 5.29 14.12 3.34
C GLN A 127 4.34 13.62 2.23
N MET A 128 3.21 13.00 2.60
CA MET A 128 2.22 12.58 1.60
C MET A 128 1.60 13.77 0.87
N SER A 129 1.34 14.87 1.56
CA SER A 129 0.81 16.10 0.96
C SER A 129 1.77 16.66 -0.10
N GLU A 130 3.07 16.75 0.22
CA GLU A 130 4.10 17.21 -0.73
C GLU A 130 4.20 16.30 -1.96
N LEU A 131 4.13 14.97 -1.76
CA LEU A 131 4.20 14.00 -2.86
C LEU A 131 2.95 14.08 -3.75
N LEU A 132 1.78 14.30 -3.16
CA LEU A 132 0.53 14.48 -3.89
C LEU A 132 0.53 15.78 -4.73
N GLU A 133 1.09 16.86 -4.22
CA GLU A 133 1.24 18.11 -4.96
C GLU A 133 2.16 17.96 -6.17
N LYS A 134 3.24 17.19 -6.03
CA LYS A 134 4.19 16.90 -7.12
C LYS A 134 3.62 15.95 -8.19
N ALA A 135 2.56 15.21 -7.87
CA ALA A 135 1.93 14.25 -8.76
C ALA A 135 0.74 14.83 -9.57
N LYS A 136 0.38 16.09 -9.31
CA LYS A 136 -0.63 16.86 -10.08
C LYS A 136 -0.01 17.44 -11.34
#